data_cfca6211728295620d85d78814170244
#
_entry.id   cfca6211728295620d85d78814170244
#
_cell.length_a   1.000
_cell.length_b   1.000
_cell.length_c   1.000
_cell.angle_alpha   90.00
_cell.angle_beta   90.00
_cell.angle_gamma   90.00
#
_symmetry.space_group_name_H-M   'P 1'
#
loop_
_entity.id
_entity.type
_entity.pdbx_description
1 polymer ?
#
loop_
_entity_poly.entity_id
_entity_poly.type
_entity_poly.pdbx_seq_one_letter_code
_entity_poly.pdbx_strand_id
1 'polypeptide(L)'
;MTAAEIILALVTAQRGGELLLSRTHTEALMARGAVEIAPGHYPLMVAVHTAWLISLWAFGYDQPIDIIALVIYLALQVLRVWVMATLGARWTTRIIVLPNAPLVTSGPYRYLRHPNYAVVAGEIAILPLTLQLPAVAVIFTLLNAGVLLIRIRAENQALDETKQTR
;
A
#
# COMPACT_ATOMS: atom_id res chain seq x y z
N MET A 1 -22.02 17.03 5.50
CA MET A 1 -20.83 16.34 4.96
C MET A 1 -21.09 16.04 3.50
N THR A 2 -20.16 16.41 2.62
CA THR A 2 -20.22 16.06 1.19
C THR A 2 -19.86 14.58 0.99
N ALA A 3 -20.17 14.02 -0.19
CA ALA A 3 -19.74 12.66 -0.51
C ALA A 3 -18.21 12.53 -0.52
N ALA A 4 -17.50 13.58 -0.96
CA ALA A 4 -16.03 13.63 -0.93
C ALA A 4 -15.49 13.57 0.51
N GLU A 5 -16.04 14.37 1.44
CA GLU A 5 -15.66 14.32 2.86
C GLU A 5 -15.85 12.92 3.47
N ILE A 6 -16.95 12.24 3.14
CA ILE A 6 -17.21 10.88 3.65
C ILE A 6 -16.15 9.91 3.11
N ILE A 7 -15.87 9.95 1.80
CA ILE A 7 -14.84 9.10 1.18
C ILE A 7 -13.47 9.37 1.83
N LEU A 8 -13.08 10.63 1.97
CA LEU A 8 -11.80 11.01 2.58
C LEU A 8 -11.70 10.59 4.04
N ALA A 9 -12.77 10.73 4.81
CA ALA A 9 -12.80 10.28 6.20
C ALA A 9 -12.64 8.75 6.31
N LEU A 10 -13.35 7.98 5.47
CA LEU A 10 -13.22 6.53 5.42
C LEU A 10 -11.81 6.09 5.01
N VAL A 11 -11.23 6.72 3.99
CA VAL A 11 -9.86 6.43 3.56
C VAL A 11 -8.86 6.76 4.67
N THR A 12 -9.00 7.90 5.32
CA THR A 12 -8.11 8.29 6.43
C THR A 12 -8.19 7.29 7.59
N ALA A 13 -9.40 6.90 7.98
CA ALA A 13 -9.62 5.89 9.03
C ALA A 13 -9.02 4.53 8.62
N GLN A 14 -9.23 4.12 7.37
CA GLN A 14 -8.63 2.89 6.83
C GLN A 14 -7.11 2.93 6.91
N ARG A 15 -6.45 4.00 6.43
CA ARG A 15 -4.98 4.14 6.50
C ARG A 15 -4.46 4.09 7.93
N GLY A 16 -5.16 4.75 8.86
CA GLY A 16 -4.83 4.68 10.29
C GLY A 16 -4.94 3.25 10.84
N GLY A 17 -6.05 2.56 10.55
CA GLY A 17 -6.26 1.17 10.95
C GLY A 17 -5.20 0.21 10.37
N GLU A 18 -4.85 0.38 9.09
CA GLU A 18 -3.80 -0.41 8.44
C GLU A 18 -2.42 -0.18 9.07
N LEU A 19 -2.08 1.04 9.45
CA LEU A 19 -0.83 1.32 10.16
C LEU A 19 -0.78 0.64 11.52
N LEU A 20 -1.87 0.67 12.29
CA LEU A 20 -1.98 -0.02 13.58
C LEU A 20 -1.85 -1.54 13.41
N LEU A 21 -2.59 -2.11 12.45
CA LEU A 21 -2.50 -3.54 12.14
C LEU A 21 -1.09 -3.95 11.70
N SER A 22 -0.48 -3.16 10.81
CA SER A 22 0.89 -3.39 10.35
C SER A 22 1.89 -3.36 11.50
N ARG A 23 1.73 -2.44 12.46
CA ARG A 23 2.58 -2.36 13.64
C ARG A 23 2.48 -3.64 14.47
N THR A 24 1.27 -4.09 14.79
CA THR A 24 1.03 -5.33 15.54
C THR A 24 1.63 -6.55 14.84
N HIS A 25 1.43 -6.66 13.51
CA HIS A 25 2.02 -7.76 12.73
C HIS A 25 3.55 -7.69 12.70
N THR A 26 4.13 -6.49 12.55
CA THR A 26 5.58 -6.30 12.56
C THR A 26 6.17 -6.76 13.90
N GLU A 27 5.61 -6.33 15.02
CA GLU A 27 6.05 -6.72 16.37
C GLU A 27 5.99 -8.25 16.56
N ALA A 28 4.90 -8.87 16.13
CA ALA A 28 4.73 -10.33 16.21
C ALA A 28 5.71 -11.09 15.29
N LEU A 29 6.02 -10.59 14.10
CA LEU A 29 6.99 -11.21 13.21
C LEU A 29 8.42 -11.05 13.73
N MET A 30 8.78 -9.88 14.25
CA MET A 30 10.10 -9.61 14.84
C MET A 30 10.34 -10.51 16.06
N ALA A 31 9.34 -10.73 16.91
CA ALA A 31 9.42 -11.68 18.03
C ALA A 31 9.67 -13.14 17.59
N ARG A 32 9.38 -13.46 16.33
CA ARG A 32 9.64 -14.77 15.71
C ARG A 32 10.98 -14.85 14.97
N GLY A 33 11.83 -13.82 15.09
CA GLY A 33 13.12 -13.74 14.43
C GLY A 33 13.07 -13.23 12.99
N ALA A 34 12.02 -12.51 12.59
CA ALA A 34 11.99 -11.82 11.31
C ALA A 34 12.96 -10.64 11.28
N VAL A 35 13.39 -10.25 10.08
CA VAL A 35 14.31 -9.15 9.84
C VAL A 35 13.64 -8.09 8.96
N GLU A 36 13.77 -6.83 9.33
CA GLU A 36 13.35 -5.70 8.49
C GLU A 36 14.39 -5.41 7.43
N ILE A 37 13.98 -5.39 6.17
CA ILE A 37 14.84 -5.15 5.02
C ILE A 37 14.78 -3.68 4.62
N ALA A 38 15.98 -3.08 4.45
CA ALA A 38 16.17 -1.70 4.00
C ALA A 38 15.25 -0.68 4.72
N PRO A 39 15.32 -0.55 6.06
CA PRO A 39 14.41 0.30 6.84
C PRO A 39 14.46 1.78 6.44
N GLY A 40 15.57 2.24 5.86
CA GLY A 40 15.77 3.64 5.48
C GLY A 40 14.80 4.20 4.43
N HIS A 41 14.13 3.36 3.62
CA HIS A 41 13.14 3.83 2.65
C HIS A 41 11.74 4.05 3.26
N TYR A 42 11.47 3.49 4.43
CA TYR A 42 10.15 3.53 5.06
C TYR A 42 9.69 4.97 5.39
N PRO A 43 10.52 5.86 5.96
CA PRO A 43 10.13 7.25 6.18
C PRO A 43 9.74 8.00 4.89
N LEU A 44 10.44 7.74 3.78
CA LEU A 44 10.11 8.33 2.48
C LEU A 44 8.73 7.87 2.00
N MET A 45 8.43 6.58 2.13
CA MET A 45 7.11 6.05 1.79
C MET A 45 6.02 6.71 2.63
N VAL A 46 6.21 6.80 3.95
CA VAL A 46 5.26 7.46 4.85
C VAL A 46 5.07 8.92 4.47
N ALA A 47 6.15 9.65 4.17
CA ALA A 47 6.09 11.06 3.77
C ALA A 47 5.26 11.25 2.48
N VAL A 48 5.50 10.44 1.45
CA VAL A 48 4.76 10.50 0.18
C VAL A 48 3.27 10.22 0.40
N HIS A 49 2.92 9.18 1.15
CA HIS A 49 1.52 8.82 1.41
C HIS A 49 0.81 9.86 2.29
N THR A 50 1.50 10.43 3.28
CA THR A 50 0.96 11.50 4.13
C THR A 50 0.71 12.76 3.31
N ALA A 51 1.69 13.18 2.49
CA ALA A 51 1.54 14.33 1.60
C ALA A 51 0.39 14.14 0.59
N TRP A 52 0.25 12.92 0.04
CA TRP A 52 -0.86 12.55 -0.82
C TRP A 52 -2.21 12.71 -0.11
N LEU A 53 -2.35 12.19 1.10
CA LEU A 53 -3.58 12.28 1.88
C LEU A 53 -3.91 13.73 2.26
N ILE A 54 -2.91 14.52 2.65
CA ILE A 54 -3.06 15.96 2.91
C ILE A 54 -3.54 16.68 1.66
N SER A 55 -2.96 16.39 0.49
CA SER A 55 -3.37 17.00 -0.79
C SER A 55 -4.81 16.67 -1.15
N LEU A 56 -5.26 15.43 -0.89
CA LEU A 56 -6.65 15.02 -1.11
C LEU A 56 -7.61 15.82 -0.21
N TRP A 57 -7.28 16.00 1.06
CA TRP A 57 -8.08 16.81 1.96
C TRP A 57 -8.06 18.30 1.59
N ALA A 58 -6.89 18.84 1.22
CA ALA A 58 -6.75 20.26 0.90
C ALA A 58 -7.52 20.68 -0.37
N PHE A 59 -7.59 19.78 -1.37
CA PHE A 59 -8.11 20.13 -2.70
C PHE A 59 -9.36 19.32 -3.10
N GLY A 60 -9.69 18.23 -2.39
CA GLY A 60 -10.72 17.28 -2.81
C GLY A 60 -11.97 17.23 -1.94
N TYR A 61 -11.99 17.89 -0.77
CA TYR A 61 -13.06 17.73 0.23
C TYR A 61 -14.45 18.19 -0.25
N ASP A 62 -14.54 19.08 -1.22
CA ASP A 62 -15.76 19.64 -1.78
C ASP A 62 -15.98 19.33 -3.28
N GLN A 63 -15.10 18.51 -3.86
CA GLN A 63 -15.15 18.19 -5.28
C GLN A 63 -16.29 17.21 -5.62
N PRO A 64 -16.85 17.32 -6.83
CA PRO A 64 -17.81 16.32 -7.32
C PRO A 64 -17.12 14.97 -7.51
N ILE A 65 -17.89 13.90 -7.32
CA ILE A 65 -17.38 12.54 -7.43
C ILE A 65 -17.50 12.03 -8.88
N ASP A 66 -16.38 11.56 -9.44
CA ASP A 66 -16.41 10.76 -10.65
C ASP A 66 -16.80 9.32 -10.31
N ILE A 67 -17.99 8.92 -10.78
CA ILE A 67 -18.56 7.60 -10.47
C ILE A 67 -17.75 6.46 -11.10
N ILE A 68 -17.19 6.65 -12.30
CA ILE A 68 -16.42 5.61 -12.99
C ILE A 68 -15.14 5.36 -12.20
N ALA A 69 -14.42 6.42 -11.87
CA ALA A 69 -13.21 6.32 -11.04
C ALA A 69 -13.52 5.75 -9.65
N LEU A 70 -14.66 6.11 -9.04
CA LEU A 70 -15.09 5.53 -7.76
C LEU A 70 -15.30 4.02 -7.86
N VAL A 71 -15.98 3.53 -8.90
CA VAL A 71 -16.18 2.09 -9.10
C VAL A 71 -14.85 1.36 -9.25
N ILE A 72 -13.90 1.92 -10.00
CA ILE A 72 -12.54 1.36 -10.14
C ILE A 72 -11.84 1.35 -8.78
N TYR A 73 -11.93 2.44 -8.01
CA TYR A 73 -11.37 2.52 -6.67
C TYR A 73 -11.94 1.45 -5.74
N LEU A 74 -13.26 1.24 -5.75
CA LEU A 74 -13.92 0.20 -4.96
C LEU A 74 -13.46 -1.21 -5.35
N ALA A 75 -13.26 -1.47 -6.64
CA ALA A 75 -12.68 -2.73 -7.11
C ALA A 75 -11.25 -2.94 -6.57
N LEU A 76 -10.44 -1.88 -6.51
CA LEU A 76 -9.11 -1.93 -5.88
C LEU A 76 -9.20 -2.21 -4.38
N GLN A 77 -10.23 -1.71 -3.67
CA GLN A 77 -10.45 -2.03 -2.25
C GLN A 77 -10.78 -3.53 -2.06
N VAL A 78 -11.58 -4.13 -2.92
CA VAL A 78 -11.82 -5.58 -2.88
C VAL A 78 -10.52 -6.35 -3.08
N LEU A 79 -9.69 -5.95 -4.06
CA LEU A 79 -8.40 -6.58 -4.30
C LEU A 79 -7.45 -6.37 -3.10
N ARG A 80 -7.49 -5.21 -2.45
CA ARG A 80 -6.72 -4.92 -1.23
C ARG A 80 -7.08 -5.87 -0.10
N VAL A 81 -8.38 -6.03 0.17
CA VAL A 81 -8.85 -6.96 1.21
C VAL A 81 -8.40 -8.39 0.89
N TRP A 82 -8.48 -8.80 -0.38
CA TRP A 82 -8.00 -10.12 -0.80
C TRP A 82 -6.50 -10.31 -0.58
N VAL A 83 -5.67 -9.31 -0.91
CA VAL A 83 -4.22 -9.33 -0.63
C VAL A 83 -3.96 -9.47 0.87
N MET A 84 -4.60 -8.61 1.69
CA MET A 84 -4.43 -8.61 3.14
C MET A 84 -4.87 -9.95 3.77
N ALA A 85 -6.02 -10.47 3.37
CA ALA A 85 -6.52 -11.76 3.84
C ALA A 85 -5.60 -12.92 3.45
N THR A 86 -5.00 -12.89 2.25
CA THR A 86 -4.06 -13.91 1.78
C THR A 86 -2.75 -13.92 2.58
N LEU A 87 -2.22 -12.75 2.92
CA LEU A 87 -1.00 -12.64 3.75
C LEU A 87 -1.28 -12.87 5.23
N GLY A 88 -2.47 -12.54 5.70
CA GLY A 88 -2.84 -12.63 7.12
C GLY A 88 -1.85 -11.88 8.00
N ALA A 89 -1.33 -12.53 9.04
CA ALA A 89 -0.37 -11.95 9.98
C ALA A 89 1.00 -11.58 9.36
N ARG A 90 1.25 -11.94 8.09
CA ARG A 90 2.47 -11.51 7.37
C ARG A 90 2.29 -10.17 6.65
N TRP A 91 1.07 -9.66 6.55
CA TRP A 91 0.83 -8.39 5.92
C TRP A 91 1.38 -7.25 6.77
N THR A 92 2.30 -6.47 6.21
CA THR A 92 2.90 -5.30 6.86
C THR A 92 3.12 -4.19 5.83
N THR A 93 3.21 -2.96 6.29
CA THR A 93 3.62 -1.81 5.47
C THR A 93 5.14 -1.73 5.31
N ARG A 94 5.90 -2.43 6.15
CA ARG A 94 7.35 -2.58 6.08
C ARG A 94 7.72 -3.81 5.26
N ILE A 95 8.97 -3.91 4.82
CA ILE A 95 9.49 -5.13 4.20
C ILE A 95 10.05 -6.01 5.31
N ILE A 96 9.29 -7.01 5.71
CA ILE A 96 9.66 -7.94 6.78
C ILE A 96 9.85 -9.33 6.19
N VAL A 97 11.02 -9.91 6.37
CA VAL A 97 11.36 -11.26 5.93
C VAL A 97 11.52 -12.17 7.14
N LEU A 98 10.72 -13.23 7.21
CA LEU A 98 10.86 -14.27 8.20
C LEU A 98 11.72 -15.40 7.60
N PRO A 99 12.94 -15.65 8.15
CA PRO A 99 13.82 -16.70 7.65
C PRO A 99 13.13 -18.06 7.65
N ASN A 100 13.40 -18.87 6.64
CA ASN A 100 12.84 -20.21 6.46
C ASN A 100 11.31 -20.30 6.29
N ALA A 101 10.59 -19.18 6.26
CA ALA A 101 9.17 -19.21 5.97
C ALA A 101 8.91 -19.42 4.46
N PRO A 102 7.97 -20.30 4.07
CA PRO A 102 7.62 -20.48 2.67
C PRO A 102 7.02 -19.19 2.10
N LEU A 103 7.31 -18.90 0.82
CA LEU A 103 6.67 -17.78 0.12
C LEU A 103 5.18 -18.04 -0.03
N VAL A 104 4.39 -16.97 0.09
CA VAL A 104 2.95 -17.04 -0.19
C VAL A 104 2.77 -17.03 -1.71
N THR A 105 2.15 -18.09 -2.22
CA THR A 105 1.91 -18.30 -3.67
C THR A 105 0.42 -18.49 -3.99
N SER A 106 -0.45 -18.29 -3.00
CA SER A 106 -1.91 -18.41 -3.13
C SER A 106 -2.58 -17.06 -3.39
N GLY A 107 -3.88 -17.10 -3.68
CA GLY A 107 -4.67 -15.89 -3.90
C GLY A 107 -4.10 -15.01 -5.02
N PRO A 108 -4.04 -13.68 -4.85
CA PRO A 108 -3.51 -12.77 -5.85
C PRO A 108 -2.00 -12.98 -6.13
N TYR A 109 -1.24 -13.58 -5.22
CA TYR A 109 0.18 -13.92 -5.39
C TYR A 109 0.43 -15.05 -6.40
N ARG A 110 -0.63 -15.76 -6.80
CA ARG A 110 -0.56 -16.73 -7.91
C ARG A 110 -0.40 -16.05 -9.27
N TYR A 111 -0.95 -14.84 -9.40
CA TYR A 111 -1.02 -14.11 -10.68
C TYR A 111 0.02 -13.01 -10.79
N LEU A 112 0.32 -12.34 -9.68
CA LEU A 112 1.25 -11.21 -9.61
C LEU A 112 2.29 -11.46 -8.54
N ARG A 113 3.52 -11.07 -8.82
CA ARG A 113 4.63 -11.19 -7.85
C ARG A 113 4.48 -10.23 -6.67
N HIS A 114 3.97 -9.03 -6.93
CA HIS A 114 3.78 -7.96 -5.95
C HIS A 114 2.37 -7.35 -6.03
N PRO A 115 1.30 -8.12 -5.73
CA PRO A 115 -0.07 -7.63 -5.89
C PRO A 115 -0.38 -6.48 -4.93
N ASN A 116 0.21 -6.45 -3.74
CA ASN A 116 0.06 -5.34 -2.80
C ASN A 116 0.57 -4.01 -3.39
N TYR A 117 1.69 -4.02 -4.11
CA TYR A 117 2.22 -2.82 -4.75
C TYR A 117 1.37 -2.37 -5.94
N ALA A 118 0.82 -3.30 -6.70
CA ALA A 118 -0.11 -2.99 -7.78
C ALA A 118 -1.38 -2.30 -7.26
N VAL A 119 -1.93 -2.78 -6.14
CA VAL A 119 -3.09 -2.16 -5.48
C VAL A 119 -2.74 -0.74 -5.01
N VAL A 120 -1.61 -0.56 -4.31
CA VAL A 120 -1.18 0.77 -3.83
C VAL A 120 -0.98 1.74 -4.99
N ALA A 121 -0.34 1.30 -6.08
CA ALA A 121 -0.17 2.13 -7.28
C ALA A 121 -1.51 2.56 -7.88
N GLY A 122 -2.45 1.63 -7.99
CA GLY A 122 -3.80 1.91 -8.48
C GLY A 122 -4.56 2.90 -7.58
N GLU A 123 -4.52 2.72 -6.26
CA GLU A 123 -5.20 3.60 -5.31
C GLU A 123 -4.66 5.03 -5.34
N ILE A 124 -3.33 5.18 -5.40
CA ILE A 124 -2.67 6.50 -5.49
C ILE A 124 -3.09 7.25 -6.75
N ALA A 125 -3.27 6.55 -7.86
CA ALA A 125 -3.69 7.13 -9.13
C ALA A 125 -5.21 7.41 -9.17
N ILE A 126 -6.04 6.45 -8.75
CA ILE A 126 -7.48 6.48 -9.02
C ILE A 126 -8.25 7.33 -7.99
N LEU A 127 -7.87 7.32 -6.71
CA LEU A 127 -8.61 8.09 -5.71
C LEU A 127 -8.57 9.62 -5.97
N PRO A 128 -7.44 10.24 -6.37
CA PRO A 128 -7.47 11.65 -6.77
C PRO A 128 -8.36 11.90 -8.00
N LEU A 129 -8.39 10.97 -8.98
CA LEU A 129 -9.29 11.08 -10.14
C LEU A 129 -10.76 10.99 -9.73
N THR A 130 -11.09 10.17 -8.73
CA THR A 130 -12.44 10.12 -8.14
C THR A 130 -12.87 11.49 -7.62
N LEU A 131 -11.93 12.30 -7.15
CA LEU A 131 -12.14 13.64 -6.61
C LEU A 131 -11.80 14.76 -7.63
N GLN A 132 -11.77 14.46 -8.92
CA GLN A 132 -11.47 15.42 -10.00
C GLN A 132 -10.12 16.15 -9.85
N LEU A 133 -9.10 15.48 -9.27
CA LEU A 133 -7.76 16.03 -9.02
C LEU A 133 -6.69 15.37 -9.91
N PRO A 134 -6.71 15.55 -11.26
CA PRO A 134 -5.76 14.87 -12.15
C PRO A 134 -4.30 15.25 -11.90
N ALA A 135 -4.02 16.48 -11.50
CA ALA A 135 -2.65 16.91 -11.18
C ALA A 135 -2.10 16.14 -9.96
N VAL A 136 -2.90 15.97 -8.90
CA VAL A 136 -2.54 15.18 -7.71
C VAL A 136 -2.31 13.72 -8.11
N ALA A 137 -3.18 13.16 -8.97
CA ALA A 137 -3.03 11.80 -9.48
C ALA A 137 -1.68 11.60 -10.18
N VAL A 138 -1.31 12.49 -11.11
CA VAL A 138 -0.04 12.39 -11.86
C VAL A 138 1.16 12.54 -10.94
N ILE A 139 1.20 13.60 -10.13
CA ILE A 139 2.34 13.89 -9.24
C ILE A 139 2.60 12.72 -8.29
N PHE A 140 1.56 12.26 -7.58
CA PHE A 140 1.75 11.20 -6.58
C PHE A 140 1.93 9.81 -7.20
N THR A 141 1.41 9.55 -8.39
CA THR A 141 1.72 8.33 -9.13
C THR A 141 3.21 8.27 -9.46
N LEU A 142 3.83 9.36 -9.93
CA LEU A 142 5.25 9.41 -10.23
C LEU A 142 6.12 9.28 -8.98
N LEU A 143 5.78 10.01 -7.90
CA LEU A 143 6.48 9.90 -6.62
C LEU A 143 6.40 8.49 -6.04
N ASN A 144 5.20 7.90 -6.04
CA ASN A 144 4.99 6.55 -5.55
C ASN A 144 5.69 5.50 -6.42
N ALA A 145 5.74 5.67 -7.75
CA ALA A 145 6.49 4.79 -8.63
C ALA A 145 7.98 4.75 -8.25
N GLY A 146 8.58 5.90 -7.94
CA GLY A 146 9.95 5.98 -7.44
C GLY A 146 10.13 5.19 -6.12
N VAL A 147 9.23 5.38 -5.16
CA VAL A 147 9.24 4.63 -3.89
C VAL A 147 9.08 3.13 -4.12
N LEU A 148 8.13 2.72 -4.99
CA LEU A 148 7.89 1.31 -5.29
C LEU A 148 9.08 0.64 -5.98
N LEU A 149 9.79 1.33 -6.87
CA LEU A 149 11.01 0.81 -7.49
C LEU A 149 12.10 0.50 -6.45
N ILE A 150 12.29 1.40 -5.48
CA ILE A 150 13.24 1.17 -4.37
C ILE A 150 12.82 -0.06 -3.56
N ARG A 151 11.54 -0.15 -3.20
CA ARG A 151 10.99 -1.26 -2.40
C ARG A 151 11.08 -2.60 -3.10
N ILE A 152 10.68 -2.67 -4.38
CA ILE A 152 10.73 -3.91 -5.17
C ILE A 152 12.16 -4.41 -5.33
N ARG A 153 13.13 -3.51 -5.56
CA ARG A 153 14.53 -3.90 -5.64
C ARG A 153 15.05 -4.46 -4.31
N ALA A 154 14.77 -3.77 -3.20
CA ALA A 154 15.18 -4.22 -1.88
C ALA A 154 14.56 -5.58 -1.49
N GLU A 155 13.26 -5.77 -1.76
CA GLU A 155 12.57 -7.02 -1.47
C GLU A 155 13.09 -8.17 -2.35
N ASN A 156 13.30 -7.94 -3.65
CA ASN A 156 13.84 -8.96 -4.54
C ASN A 156 15.24 -9.40 -4.13
N GLN A 157 16.13 -8.46 -3.78
CA GLN A 157 17.49 -8.78 -3.29
C GLN A 157 17.43 -9.67 -2.04
N ALA A 158 16.63 -9.31 -1.06
CA ALA A 158 16.49 -10.09 0.17
C ALA A 158 15.93 -11.51 -0.08
N LEU A 159 14.98 -11.64 -1.00
CA LEU A 159 14.40 -12.94 -1.37
C LEU A 159 15.40 -13.82 -2.14
N ASP A 160 16.26 -13.24 -2.97
CA ASP A 160 17.26 -13.99 -3.74
C ASP A 160 18.40 -14.45 -2.81
N GLU A 161 18.85 -13.64 -1.86
CA GLU A 161 19.81 -14.02 -0.82
C GLU A 161 19.29 -15.20 0.03
N THR A 162 18.00 -15.17 0.41
CA THR A 162 17.37 -16.24 1.18
C THR A 162 17.30 -17.58 0.42
N LYS A 163 17.29 -17.54 -0.93
CA LYS A 163 17.30 -18.75 -1.76
C LYS A 163 18.68 -19.36 -1.91
N GLN A 164 19.75 -18.54 -1.92
CA GLN A 164 21.14 -19.00 -2.09
C GLN A 164 21.69 -19.67 -0.83
N THR A 165 21.10 -19.40 0.33
CA THR A 165 21.49 -19.99 1.62
C THR A 165 20.77 -21.31 1.95
N ARG A 166 19.98 -21.85 1.02
CA ARG A 166 19.31 -23.15 1.09
C ARG A 166 19.96 -24.19 0.18
#